data_7983dd07e5dbd80bed01cbc7b6918143
#
_entry.id   7983dd07e5dbd80bed01cbc7b6918143
#
_cell.length_a   1.000
_cell.length_b   1.000
_cell.length_c   1.000
_cell.angle_alpha   90.00
_cell.angle_beta   90.00
_cell.angle_gamma   90.00
#
_symmetry.space_group_name_H-M   'P 1'
#
loop_
_entity.id
_entity.type
_entity.pdbx_description
1 polymer ?
#
loop_
_entity_poly.entity_id
_entity_poly.type
_entity_poly.pdbx_seq_one_letter_code
_entity_poly.pdbx_strand_id
1 'polypeptide(L)' 'MSTFSPSLADRVDNALVANPYLAGRTLRFETDGGRIILRGRVGTWYQKQMAQELIRRVEGVEVIDNCLEVVGSAI' A
#
# COMPACT_ATOMS: atom_id res chain seq x y z
N MET A 1 24.70 10.56 18.36
CA MET A 1 24.38 10.30 16.97
C MET A 1 22.97 9.78 16.82
N SER A 2 22.20 10.40 16.01
CA SER A 2 20.85 9.94 15.83
C SER A 2 20.82 8.87 14.74
N THR A 3 20.14 7.81 15.04
CA THR A 3 19.93 6.75 14.10
C THR A 3 18.51 6.87 13.60
N PHE A 4 18.37 7.21 12.34
CA PHE A 4 17.04 7.31 11.79
C PHE A 4 16.55 5.91 11.43
N SER A 5 15.43 5.57 12.01
CA SER A 5 14.80 4.29 11.76
C SER A 5 13.43 4.57 11.18
N PRO A 6 13.20 4.26 9.90
CA PRO A 6 11.89 4.56 9.33
C PRO A 6 10.81 3.77 10.03
N SER A 7 9.69 4.44 10.26
CA SER A 7 8.54 3.77 10.84
C SER A 7 7.93 2.81 9.82
N LEU A 8 7.03 1.96 10.29
CA LEU A 8 6.32 1.06 9.39
C LEU A 8 5.57 1.87 8.33
N ALA A 9 4.97 2.99 8.72
CA ALA A 9 4.27 3.85 7.78
C ALA A 9 5.20 4.35 6.69
N ASP A 10 6.42 4.74 7.06
CA ASP A 10 7.39 5.22 6.07
C ASP A 10 7.76 4.11 5.09
N ARG A 11 7.94 2.91 5.60
CA ARG A 11 8.30 1.78 4.74
C ARG A 11 7.20 1.44 3.76
N VAL A 12 5.95 1.47 4.23
CA VAL A 12 4.81 1.19 3.37
C VAL A 12 4.68 2.29 2.31
N ASP A 13 4.83 3.53 2.72
CA ASP A 13 4.75 4.65 1.79
C ASP A 13 5.80 4.52 0.71
N ASN A 14 7.03 4.24 1.10
CA ASN A 14 8.12 4.10 0.13
C ASN A 14 7.85 2.95 -0.85
N ALA A 15 7.30 1.86 -0.36
CA ALA A 15 6.99 0.72 -1.23
C ALA A 15 5.94 1.09 -2.27
N LEU A 16 4.93 1.87 -1.87
CA LEU A 16 3.88 2.28 -2.80
C LEU A 16 4.39 3.29 -3.81
N VAL A 17 5.16 4.28 -3.35
CA VAL A 17 5.65 5.34 -4.23
C VAL A 17 6.66 4.81 -5.23
N ALA A 18 7.40 3.79 -4.85
CA ALA A 18 8.43 3.23 -5.71
C ALA A 18 7.87 2.45 -6.89
N ASN A 19 6.60 2.07 -6.83
CA ASN A 19 6.00 1.27 -7.88
C ASN A 19 5.37 2.17 -8.93
N PRO A 20 5.84 2.14 -10.18
CA PRO A 20 5.32 3.02 -11.22
C PRO A 20 3.86 2.74 -11.59
N TYR A 21 3.39 1.53 -11.35
CA TYR A 21 2.00 1.21 -11.66
C TYR A 21 1.03 1.79 -10.65
N LEU A 22 1.53 2.12 -9.45
CA LEU A 22 0.70 2.65 -8.39
C LEU A 22 0.96 4.13 -8.16
N ALA A 23 2.08 4.64 -8.64
CA ALA A 23 2.43 6.04 -8.47
C ALA A 23 1.37 6.91 -9.16
N GLY A 24 0.95 7.96 -8.51
CA GLY A 24 -0.05 8.86 -9.06
C GLY A 24 -1.48 8.40 -8.83
N ARG A 25 -1.67 7.25 -8.22
CA ARG A 25 -3.02 6.80 -7.86
C ARG A 25 -3.41 7.37 -6.52
N THR A 26 -4.71 7.44 -6.29
CA THR A 26 -5.24 7.93 -5.02
C THR A 26 -5.25 6.77 -4.04
N LEU A 27 -4.10 6.52 -3.45
CA LEU A 27 -3.95 5.44 -2.47
C LEU A 27 -3.67 6.03 -1.11
N ARG A 28 -4.33 5.50 -0.12
CA ARG A 28 -4.12 5.86 1.27
C ARG A 28 -3.96 4.60 2.08
N PHE A 29 -3.29 4.73 3.19
CA PHE A 29 -3.18 3.60 4.09
C PHE A 29 -3.11 4.09 5.51
N GLU A 30 -3.50 3.21 6.42
CA GLU A 30 -3.40 3.45 7.85
C GLU A 30 -2.64 2.29 8.46
N THR A 31 -1.90 2.58 9.50
CA THR A 31 -1.19 1.54 10.24
C THR A 31 -1.76 1.42 11.63
N ASP A 32 -1.90 0.19 12.07
CA ASP A 32 -2.37 -0.11 13.42
C ASP A 32 -1.56 -1.31 13.90
N GLY A 33 -0.43 -1.02 14.58
CA GLY A 33 0.53 -2.06 14.89
C GLY A 33 1.09 -2.61 13.60
N GLY A 34 0.99 -3.92 13.41
CA GLY A 34 1.43 -4.56 12.17
C GLY A 34 0.34 -4.67 11.12
N ARG A 35 -0.82 -4.08 11.37
CA ARG A 35 -1.94 -4.15 10.45
C ARG A 35 -1.94 -2.92 9.55
N ILE A 36 -2.09 -3.15 8.26
CA ILE A 36 -2.15 -2.09 7.27
C ILE A 36 -3.52 -2.10 6.63
N ILE A 37 -4.18 -0.96 6.64
CA ILE A 37 -5.49 -0.81 6.01
C ILE A 37 -5.31 0.04 4.78
N LEU A 38 -5.52 -0.56 3.61
CA LEU A 38 -5.40 0.14 2.34
C LEU A 38 -6.74 0.71 1.94
N ARG A 39 -6.74 1.98 1.54
CA ARG A 39 -7.95 2.64 1.06
C ARG A 39 -7.63 3.42 -0.19
N GLY A 40 -8.63 3.62 -1.02
CA GLY A 40 -8.47 4.40 -2.21
C GLY A 40 -9.06 3.68 -3.41
N ARG A 41 -8.64 4.14 -4.59
CA ARG A 41 -9.20 3.63 -5.84
C ARG A 41 -8.08 3.26 -6.78
N VAL A 42 -8.27 2.15 -7.46
CA VAL A 42 -7.35 1.68 -8.49
C VAL A 42 -8.16 1.36 -9.73
N GLY A 43 -7.48 1.30 -10.85
CA GLY A 43 -8.15 1.11 -12.13
C GLY A 43 -8.42 -0.34 -12.47
N THR A 44 -7.68 -1.26 -11.90
CA THR A 44 -7.81 -2.67 -12.25
C THR A 44 -7.69 -3.54 -11.02
N TRP A 45 -8.22 -4.75 -11.14
CA TRP A 45 -8.07 -5.75 -10.10
C TRP A 45 -6.60 -6.09 -9.88
N TYR A 46 -5.85 -6.09 -10.96
CA TYR A 46 -4.42 -6.37 -10.89
C TYR A 46 -3.70 -5.36 -10.01
N GLN A 47 -4.05 -4.09 -10.15
CA GLN A 47 -3.45 -3.04 -9.31
C GLN A 47 -3.80 -3.23 -7.84
N LYS A 48 -5.02 -3.65 -7.57
CA LYS A 48 -5.43 -3.90 -6.19
C LYS A 48 -4.60 -5.01 -5.57
N GLN A 49 -4.38 -6.08 -6.29
CA GLN A 49 -3.56 -7.18 -5.81
C GLN A 49 -2.10 -6.80 -5.73
N MET A 50 -1.61 -6.03 -6.68
CA MET A 50 -0.23 -5.59 -6.68
C MET A 50 0.08 -4.76 -5.43
N ALA A 51 -0.82 -3.86 -5.06
CA ALA A 51 -0.64 -3.05 -3.87
C ALA A 51 -0.50 -3.94 -2.63
N GLN A 52 -1.35 -4.94 -2.54
CA GLN A 52 -1.29 -5.86 -1.41
C GLN A 52 0.02 -6.63 -1.38
N GLU A 53 0.47 -7.13 -2.52
CA GLU A 53 1.69 -7.91 -2.58
C GLU A 53 2.92 -7.07 -2.24
N LEU A 54 2.93 -5.82 -2.67
CA LEU A 54 4.03 -4.92 -2.34
C LEU A 54 4.13 -4.69 -0.85
N ILE A 55 3.01 -4.43 -0.22
CA ILE A 55 2.99 -4.11 1.19
C ILE A 55 3.26 -5.36 2.02
N ARG A 56 2.82 -6.51 1.55
CA ARG A 56 3.05 -7.76 2.24
C ARG A 56 4.53 -8.04 2.43
N ARG A 57 5.37 -7.55 1.53
CA ARG A 57 6.81 -7.77 1.61
C ARG A 57 7.51 -6.80 2.52
N VAL A 58 6.82 -5.79 3.00
CA VAL A 58 7.41 -4.81 3.90
C VAL A 58 7.58 -5.45 5.27
N GLU A 59 8.78 -5.33 5.80
CA GLU A 59 9.07 -5.88 7.12
C GLU A 59 8.24 -5.16 8.17
N GLY A 60 7.60 -5.93 9.04
CA GLY A 60 6.74 -5.38 10.07
C GLY A 60 5.27 -5.48 9.77
N VAL A 61 4.91 -5.79 8.53
CA VAL A 61 3.52 -5.96 8.15
C VAL A 61 3.07 -7.37 8.49
N GLU A 62 2.00 -7.47 9.27
CA GLU A 62 1.45 -8.76 9.69
C GLU A 62 0.14 -9.06 9.03
N VAL A 63 -0.73 -8.04 8.92
CA VAL A 63 -2.06 -8.21 8.35
C VAL A 63 -2.34 -7.06 7.40
N ILE A 64 -2.97 -7.35 6.29
CA ILE A 64 -3.36 -6.32 5.33
C ILE A 64 -4.86 -6.40 5.10
N ASP A 65 -5.54 -5.28 5.37
CA ASP A 65 -6.93 -5.11 4.98
C ASP A 65 -6.95 -4.33 3.69
N ASN A 66 -7.21 -5.01 2.60
CA ASN A 66 -7.20 -4.38 1.29
C ASN A 66 -8.59 -3.87 0.96
N CYS A 67 -8.83 -2.60 1.30
CA CYS A 67 -10.11 -1.94 1.05
C CYS A 67 -10.06 -1.06 -0.20
N LEU A 68 -9.14 -1.35 -1.11
CA LEU A 68 -9.07 -0.61 -2.35
C LEU A 68 -10.26 -0.94 -3.23
N GLU A 69 -10.80 0.09 -3.84
CA GLU A 69 -11.94 -0.04 -4.73
C GLU A 69 -11.46 -0.06 -6.18
N VAL A 70 -11.91 -1.04 -6.92
CA VAL A 70 -11.58 -1.13 -8.34
C VAL A 70 -12.64 -0.37 -9.11
N VAL A 71 -12.23 0.72 -9.76
CA VAL A 71 -13.15 1.59 -10.48
C VAL A 71 -12.87 1.62 -11.98
N GLY A 72 -12.11 0.65 -12.44
CA GLY A 72 -11.82 0.57 -13.86
C GLY A 72 -13.09 0.29 -14.66
N SER A 73 -13.00 0.55 -15.94
CA SER A 73 -14.12 0.31 -16.82
C SER A 73 -14.47 -1.17 -16.82
N ALA A 74 -15.73 -1.44 -16.73
CA ALA A 74 -16.21 -2.81 -16.71
C ALA A 74 -16.39 -3.38 -18.11
N ILE A 75 -16.19 -2.62 -19.11
CA ILE A 75 -16.44 -3.06 -20.47
C ILE A 75 -15.45 -4.08 -20.94
#